data_84dfc9d24de1b77313ab649024859872
#
_entry.id   84dfc9d24de1b77313ab649024859872
#
_cell.length_a   1.000
_cell.length_b   1.000
_cell.length_c   1.000
_cell.angle_alpha   90.00
_cell.angle_beta   90.00
_cell.angle_gamma   90.00
#
_symmetry.space_group_name_H-M   'P 1'
#
loop_
_entity.id
_entity.type
_entity.pdbx_description
1 polymer ?
#
loop_
_entity_poly.entity_id
_entity_poly.type
_entity_poly.pdbx_seq_one_letter_code
_entity_poly.pdbx_strand_id
1 'polypeptide(L)'
;MILGAEKSDEISRLCKNERVALISNDRSRVKDMRSSFHALKNSVQIKRILSPEHGYHGDHQAGIPSEDSFDSDLKVHIFSLYKESGKEEHSSSGDLDKKMRSEDTQDAGKFPSNEAIEGIDAILFDLQDVGTRVYTYISTMLYSMKASILYGKRFVVLDRPNPITGIIREGPVLEYPKYSSFIGPGPIPLRHGLTVGELALFFNEKLLSGKCNLNVVRMDGWKRNTWYDETGLPWVSPSPNIPTISTATAYPGAVMLEGTNVAEGRGTTNPFLTLGAPWVDGFKASSFLNELKIPGVKTIPVRFRPTFSKYSGQLCMGVEVFVLDRKDFRAFKFYTAVIQYLHDEYPDFSFYGDYFDRVCGGRMIRDKMFNGDSLVEIMESVGQGISLFNDEIRDYELYK
;
A
#
# COMPACT_ATOMS: atom_id res chain seq x y z
N MET A 1 8.37 4.07 21.47
CA MET A 1 8.69 3.16 20.35
C MET A 1 9.92 3.67 19.63
N ILE A 2 10.79 2.77 19.14
CA ILE A 2 11.97 3.08 18.32
C ILE A 2 11.76 2.41 16.96
N LEU A 3 11.89 3.19 15.89
CA LEU A 3 11.79 2.66 14.52
C LEU A 3 13.07 1.90 14.12
N GLY A 4 12.98 0.99 13.14
CA GLY A 4 14.18 0.38 12.56
C GLY A 4 15.20 1.42 12.10
N ALA A 5 14.77 2.49 11.44
CA ALA A 5 15.62 3.58 10.97
C ALA A 5 16.32 4.40 12.08
N GLU A 6 15.89 4.29 13.33
CA GLU A 6 16.50 4.98 14.47
C GLU A 6 17.61 4.17 15.16
N LYS A 7 17.82 2.90 14.74
CA LYS A 7 18.85 2.01 15.29
C LYS A 7 20.20 2.16 14.57
N SER A 8 20.75 3.37 14.63
CA SER A 8 21.97 3.75 13.90
C SER A 8 23.17 2.83 14.13
N ASP A 9 23.37 2.33 15.35
CA ASP A 9 24.50 1.42 15.67
C ASP A 9 24.32 0.04 15.03
N GLU A 10 23.09 -0.48 15.00
CA GLU A 10 22.78 -1.75 14.35
C GLU A 10 22.93 -1.64 12.83
N ILE A 11 22.42 -0.56 12.24
CA ILE A 11 22.50 -0.28 10.80
C ILE A 11 23.98 -0.08 10.38
N SER A 12 24.75 0.69 11.16
CA SER A 12 26.19 0.91 10.90
C SER A 12 27.00 -0.40 10.92
N ARG A 13 26.66 -1.32 11.82
CA ARG A 13 27.30 -2.65 11.85
C ARG A 13 26.92 -3.51 10.66
N LEU A 14 25.63 -3.52 10.30
CA LEU A 14 25.12 -4.28 9.15
C LEU A 14 25.71 -3.80 7.82
N CYS A 15 25.82 -2.48 7.63
CA CYS A 15 26.27 -1.86 6.38
C CYS A 15 27.68 -1.28 6.48
N LYS A 16 28.55 -1.86 7.34
CA LYS A 16 29.91 -1.36 7.54
C LYS A 16 30.71 -1.38 6.24
N ASN A 17 31.19 -0.19 5.83
CA ASN A 17 31.96 0.03 4.61
C ASN A 17 31.18 -0.23 3.30
N GLU A 18 29.85 -0.39 3.36
CA GLU A 18 29.00 -0.61 2.19
C GLU A 18 28.48 0.72 1.62
N ARG A 19 28.42 0.79 0.29
CA ARG A 19 27.74 1.86 -0.46
C ARG A 19 26.29 1.49 -0.57
N VAL A 20 25.42 2.37 -0.11
CA VAL A 20 24.00 2.08 0.07
C VAL A 20 23.14 2.83 -0.93
N ALA A 21 22.15 2.16 -1.53
CA ALA A 21 20.98 2.80 -2.11
C ALA A 21 19.83 2.78 -1.08
N LEU A 22 19.20 3.92 -0.83
CA LEU A 22 18.09 4.05 0.12
C LEU A 22 16.76 4.17 -0.63
N ILE A 23 15.89 3.17 -0.50
CA ILE A 23 14.50 3.27 -0.94
C ILE A 23 13.73 4.03 0.13
N SER A 24 13.37 5.26 -0.16
CA SER A 24 12.68 6.14 0.78
C SER A 24 12.07 7.35 0.07
N ASN A 25 11.27 8.08 0.81
CA ASN A 25 10.76 9.40 0.42
C ASN A 25 10.87 10.39 1.59
N ASP A 26 10.65 11.67 1.32
CA ASP A 26 10.71 12.72 2.34
C ASP A 26 9.55 12.63 3.36
N ARG A 27 8.56 11.76 3.12
CA ARG A 27 7.45 11.47 4.05
C ARG A 27 7.82 10.42 5.09
N SER A 28 8.88 9.66 4.85
CA SER A 28 9.42 8.68 5.80
C SER A 28 10.23 9.39 6.87
N ARG A 29 9.56 9.78 7.96
CA ARG A 29 10.15 10.52 9.08
C ARG A 29 10.42 9.60 10.27
N VAL A 30 11.46 9.94 11.02
CA VAL A 30 11.74 9.36 12.36
C VAL A 30 11.11 10.24 13.43
N LYS A 31 11.19 9.83 14.69
CA LYS A 31 10.47 10.47 15.81
C LYS A 31 10.76 11.97 15.97
N ASP A 32 11.98 12.40 15.71
CA ASP A 32 12.41 13.81 15.78
C ASP A 32 12.14 14.60 14.49
N MET A 33 11.33 14.07 13.58
CA MET A 33 10.91 14.65 12.31
C MET A 33 12.00 14.74 11.22
N ARG A 34 13.21 14.25 11.44
CA ARG A 34 14.19 14.11 10.36
C ARG A 34 13.70 13.08 9.34
N SER A 35 13.96 13.30 8.06
CA SER A 35 13.75 12.27 7.05
C SER A 35 14.70 11.10 7.27
N SER A 36 14.35 9.92 6.75
CA SER A 36 15.20 8.73 6.81
C SER A 36 16.61 9.00 6.30
N PHE A 37 16.74 9.76 5.20
CA PHE A 37 18.05 10.17 4.69
C PHE A 37 18.88 10.92 5.74
N HIS A 38 18.30 11.93 6.39
CA HIS A 38 18.99 12.74 7.41
C HIS A 38 19.28 11.94 8.69
N ALA A 39 18.44 10.98 9.04
CA ALA A 39 18.69 10.09 10.18
C ALA A 39 19.86 9.13 9.93
N LEU A 40 20.02 8.68 8.68
CA LEU A 40 20.94 7.60 8.31
C LEU A 40 22.27 8.08 7.72
N LYS A 41 22.35 9.30 7.15
CA LYS A 41 23.52 9.78 6.39
C LYS A 41 24.87 9.76 7.13
N ASN A 42 24.85 9.78 8.46
CA ASN A 42 26.05 9.68 9.29
C ASN A 42 26.38 8.23 9.70
N SER A 43 25.44 7.30 9.51
CA SER A 43 25.57 5.89 9.92
C SER A 43 25.98 5.00 8.76
N VAL A 44 25.61 5.37 7.51
CA VAL A 44 25.89 4.59 6.29
C VAL A 44 26.22 5.52 5.12
N GLN A 45 26.97 5.00 4.14
CA GLN A 45 27.34 5.74 2.92
C GLN A 45 26.19 5.71 1.90
N ILE A 46 25.18 6.57 2.05
CA ILE A 46 24.09 6.67 1.08
C ILE A 46 24.65 7.32 -0.20
N LYS A 47 24.63 6.57 -1.29
CA LYS A 47 25.10 7.02 -2.62
C LYS A 47 23.96 7.43 -3.53
N ARG A 48 22.77 6.85 -3.33
CA ARG A 48 21.59 7.08 -4.16
C ARG A 48 20.33 6.94 -3.32
N ILE A 49 19.29 7.65 -3.74
CA ILE A 49 17.92 7.43 -3.27
C ILE A 49 17.15 6.76 -4.40
N LEU A 50 16.33 5.77 -4.06
CA LEU A 50 15.37 5.13 -4.96
C LEU A 50 13.98 5.55 -4.49
N SER A 51 13.31 6.40 -5.26
CA SER A 51 12.01 6.96 -4.88
C SER A 51 10.85 6.08 -5.37
N PRO A 52 9.85 5.81 -4.51
CA PRO A 52 8.67 5.04 -4.89
C PRO A 52 7.68 5.88 -5.71
N GLU A 53 6.50 5.31 -5.99
CA GLU A 53 5.32 6.06 -6.44
C GLU A 53 5.09 7.29 -5.55
N HIS A 54 4.57 8.35 -6.10
CA HIS A 54 4.45 9.70 -5.55
C HIS A 54 5.73 10.54 -5.55
N GLY A 55 6.88 9.97 -5.99
CA GLY A 55 8.17 10.67 -6.02
C GLY A 55 8.81 10.82 -4.64
N TYR A 56 10.05 11.33 -4.62
CA TYR A 56 10.78 11.51 -3.36
C TYR A 56 10.10 12.53 -2.43
N HIS A 57 9.59 13.62 -2.96
CA HIS A 57 8.94 14.66 -2.17
C HIS A 57 7.47 14.34 -1.81
N GLY A 58 6.89 13.27 -2.38
CA GLY A 58 5.51 12.85 -2.10
C GLY A 58 4.45 13.82 -2.62
N ASP A 59 4.75 14.54 -3.71
CA ASP A 59 3.90 15.58 -4.32
C ASP A 59 3.16 15.10 -5.58
N HIS A 60 3.51 13.94 -6.12
CA HIS A 60 2.82 13.37 -7.27
C HIS A 60 1.54 12.65 -6.85
N GLN A 61 0.48 12.82 -7.65
CA GLN A 61 -0.75 12.03 -7.49
C GLN A 61 -0.51 10.56 -7.87
N ALA A 62 -1.40 9.67 -7.39
CA ALA A 62 -1.33 8.24 -7.70
C ALA A 62 -1.36 8.00 -9.22
N GLY A 63 -0.53 7.09 -9.70
CA GLY A 63 -0.43 6.72 -11.11
C GLY A 63 0.38 7.70 -11.98
N ILE A 64 0.89 8.80 -11.42
CA ILE A 64 1.74 9.75 -12.17
C ILE A 64 3.20 9.30 -12.09
N PRO A 65 3.85 8.98 -13.23
CA PRO A 65 5.27 8.64 -13.26
C PRO A 65 6.16 9.79 -12.78
N SER A 66 7.32 9.44 -12.22
CA SER A 66 8.36 10.41 -11.86
C SER A 66 9.66 10.09 -12.60
N GLU A 67 10.49 11.13 -12.79
CA GLU A 67 11.77 11.02 -13.48
C GLU A 67 12.95 10.99 -12.50
N ASP A 68 14.10 10.52 -12.99
CA ASP A 68 15.35 10.61 -12.26
C ASP A 68 15.80 12.05 -12.13
N SER A 69 16.42 12.39 -11.01
CA SER A 69 16.85 13.76 -10.72
C SER A 69 18.11 13.79 -9.84
N PHE A 70 18.72 14.94 -9.73
CA PHE A 70 19.77 15.21 -8.74
C PHE A 70 19.24 16.23 -7.73
N ASP A 71 19.22 15.85 -6.47
CA ASP A 71 18.83 16.75 -5.38
C ASP A 71 20.05 17.53 -4.91
N SER A 72 20.03 18.86 -5.11
CA SER A 72 21.13 19.76 -4.78
C SER A 72 21.34 19.96 -3.28
N ASP A 73 20.28 19.82 -2.48
CA ASP A 73 20.31 20.02 -1.04
C ASP A 73 20.83 18.78 -0.33
N LEU A 74 20.38 17.61 -0.78
CA LEU A 74 20.85 16.30 -0.29
C LEU A 74 22.19 15.92 -0.92
N LYS A 75 22.56 16.50 -2.06
CA LYS A 75 23.75 16.18 -2.89
C LYS A 75 23.79 14.70 -3.30
N VAL A 76 22.65 14.17 -3.74
CA VAL A 76 22.48 12.76 -4.10
C VAL A 76 21.60 12.62 -5.33
N HIS A 77 21.88 11.61 -6.15
CA HIS A 77 21.00 11.22 -7.25
C HIS A 77 19.78 10.47 -6.73
N ILE A 78 18.59 10.84 -7.25
CA ILE A 78 17.32 10.20 -6.98
C ILE A 78 16.87 9.47 -8.24
N PHE A 79 16.73 8.15 -8.16
CA PHE A 79 16.22 7.31 -9.23
C PHE A 79 14.77 6.95 -8.95
N SER A 80 13.90 7.15 -9.93
CA SER A 80 12.50 6.77 -9.81
C SER A 80 12.31 5.27 -9.98
N LEU A 81 11.57 4.65 -9.06
CA LEU A 81 11.03 3.30 -9.16
C LEU A 81 9.57 3.30 -9.66
N TYR A 82 9.14 4.40 -10.28
CA TYR A 82 7.80 4.55 -10.83
C TYR A 82 7.86 5.37 -12.12
N LYS A 83 8.44 4.76 -13.17
CA LYS A 83 8.59 5.36 -14.51
C LYS A 83 7.45 4.94 -15.43
N GLU A 84 7.28 5.69 -16.52
CA GLU A 84 6.35 5.33 -17.59
C GLU A 84 6.78 4.00 -18.26
N SER A 85 5.85 3.06 -18.38
CA SER A 85 6.10 1.80 -19.07
C SER A 85 6.27 2.06 -20.57
N GLY A 86 7.40 1.64 -21.15
CA GLY A 86 7.67 1.75 -22.59
C GLY A 86 8.82 2.66 -23.02
N LYS A 87 9.45 3.41 -22.12
CA LYS A 87 10.77 4.01 -22.37
C LYS A 87 11.87 3.00 -21.99
N GLU A 88 12.11 2.02 -22.86
CA GLU A 88 13.28 1.16 -22.72
C GLU A 88 14.54 2.01 -22.95
N GLU A 89 15.30 2.24 -21.90
CA GLU A 89 16.72 2.55 -22.06
C GLU A 89 17.38 1.25 -22.57
N HIS A 90 17.94 1.31 -23.77
CA HIS A 90 18.73 0.25 -24.37
C HIS A 90 19.97 -0.02 -23.49
N SER A 91 19.83 -0.81 -22.44
CA SER A 91 20.95 -1.38 -21.73
C SER A 91 21.16 -2.81 -22.24
N SER A 92 22.39 -3.13 -22.56
CA SER A 92 22.89 -4.46 -22.97
C SER A 92 22.85 -5.43 -21.78
N SER A 93 21.68 -5.74 -21.26
CA SER A 93 21.46 -6.66 -20.14
C SER A 93 21.23 -8.08 -20.69
N GLY A 94 21.91 -9.07 -20.07
CA GLY A 94 21.92 -10.44 -20.50
C GLY A 94 20.58 -11.19 -20.36
N ASP A 95 20.51 -12.41 -20.84
CA ASP A 95 19.28 -13.26 -20.92
C ASP A 95 18.55 -13.48 -19.59
N LEU A 96 19.23 -13.37 -18.44
CA LEU A 96 18.63 -13.49 -17.09
C LEU A 96 17.72 -12.28 -16.78
N ASP A 97 18.15 -11.09 -17.15
CA ASP A 97 17.39 -9.85 -16.97
C ASP A 97 16.07 -9.88 -17.77
N LYS A 98 16.13 -10.40 -19.00
CA LYS A 98 14.96 -10.60 -19.86
C LYS A 98 13.96 -11.61 -19.27
N LYS A 99 14.43 -12.68 -18.64
CA LYS A 99 13.57 -13.73 -18.10
C LYS A 99 12.82 -13.29 -16.83
N MET A 100 13.46 -12.51 -15.94
CA MET A 100 12.81 -11.97 -14.74
C MET A 100 11.89 -10.78 -15.04
N ARG A 101 12.15 -10.02 -16.12
CA ARG A 101 11.28 -8.93 -16.61
C ARG A 101 10.16 -9.43 -17.50
N SER A 102 10.31 -10.59 -18.20
CA SER A 102 9.31 -11.10 -19.13
C SER A 102 8.03 -11.62 -18.46
N GLU A 103 8.08 -11.93 -17.17
CA GLU A 103 6.88 -12.29 -16.39
C GLU A 103 6.05 -11.06 -15.97
N ASP A 104 6.67 -9.83 -15.97
CA ASP A 104 6.06 -8.57 -15.51
C ASP A 104 6.26 -7.42 -16.53
N THR A 105 6.05 -7.66 -17.83
CA THR A 105 6.29 -6.64 -18.90
C THR A 105 5.48 -5.34 -18.71
N GLN A 106 4.34 -5.38 -18.02
CA GLN A 106 3.55 -4.17 -17.71
C GLN A 106 4.18 -3.30 -16.63
N ASP A 107 5.13 -3.83 -15.84
CA ASP A 107 5.73 -3.18 -14.68
C ASP A 107 7.23 -2.88 -14.85
N ALA A 108 7.76 -2.95 -16.07
CA ALA A 108 9.19 -2.72 -16.36
C ALA A 108 9.74 -1.39 -15.79
N GLY A 109 8.95 -0.32 -15.85
CA GLY A 109 9.30 1.00 -15.29
C GLY A 109 9.30 1.09 -13.76
N LYS A 110 8.91 0.01 -13.06
CA LYS A 110 8.81 -0.05 -11.59
C LYS A 110 9.92 -0.90 -10.96
N PHE A 111 10.83 -1.38 -11.79
CA PHE A 111 11.98 -2.17 -11.37
C PHE A 111 13.23 -1.28 -11.25
N PRO A 112 14.09 -1.44 -10.21
CA PRO A 112 15.34 -0.70 -10.15
C PRO A 112 16.20 -0.97 -11.41
N SER A 113 16.63 0.10 -12.09
CA SER A 113 17.51 -0.02 -13.26
C SER A 113 18.92 -0.46 -12.86
N ASN A 114 19.69 -0.99 -13.82
CA ASN A 114 21.10 -1.33 -13.56
C ASN A 114 21.89 -0.09 -13.08
N GLU A 115 21.66 1.07 -13.70
CA GLU A 115 22.30 2.33 -13.30
C GLU A 115 21.98 2.72 -11.85
N ALA A 116 20.73 2.49 -11.40
CA ALA A 116 20.32 2.75 -10.04
C ALA A 116 21.05 1.87 -9.00
N ILE A 117 21.55 0.70 -9.40
CA ILE A 117 22.16 -0.32 -8.51
C ILE A 117 23.66 -0.50 -8.74
N GLU A 118 24.20 -0.10 -9.88
CA GLU A 118 25.62 -0.23 -10.18
C GLU A 118 26.50 0.45 -9.12
N GLY A 119 27.53 -0.26 -8.65
CA GLY A 119 28.42 0.26 -7.61
C GLY A 119 27.81 0.36 -6.22
N ILE A 120 26.61 -0.16 -5.99
CA ILE A 120 25.95 -0.28 -4.68
C ILE A 120 26.21 -1.68 -4.12
N ASP A 121 26.37 -1.77 -2.81
CA ASP A 121 26.64 -3.03 -2.09
C ASP A 121 25.39 -3.51 -1.36
N ALA A 122 24.58 -2.59 -0.82
CA ALA A 122 23.34 -2.89 -0.11
C ALA A 122 22.20 -1.92 -0.49
N ILE A 123 20.97 -2.43 -0.46
CA ILE A 123 19.73 -1.64 -0.64
C ILE A 123 19.02 -1.60 0.71
N LEU A 124 18.78 -0.41 1.24
CA LEU A 124 17.97 -0.17 2.44
C LEU A 124 16.57 0.24 2.04
N PHE A 125 15.56 -0.34 2.69
CA PHE A 125 14.16 0.01 2.50
C PHE A 125 13.62 0.66 3.77
N ASP A 126 13.12 1.90 3.66
CA ASP A 126 12.48 2.65 4.74
C ASP A 126 11.33 3.50 4.21
N LEU A 127 10.16 2.90 4.05
CA LEU A 127 8.90 3.54 3.64
C LEU A 127 7.78 3.23 4.63
N GLN A 128 6.93 4.23 4.92
CA GLN A 128 5.75 4.02 5.75
C GLN A 128 4.60 3.47 4.91
N ASP A 129 4.30 2.19 5.08
CA ASP A 129 3.12 1.54 4.49
C ASP A 129 1.83 1.96 5.20
N VAL A 130 0.68 1.69 4.56
CA VAL A 130 -0.66 2.02 5.11
C VAL A 130 -1.47 0.79 5.56
N GLY A 131 -0.89 -0.41 5.51
CA GLY A 131 -1.52 -1.66 5.97
C GLY A 131 -2.49 -2.29 4.97
N THR A 132 -2.47 -1.85 3.71
CA THR A 132 -3.39 -2.29 2.65
C THR A 132 -2.62 -2.80 1.44
N ARG A 133 -2.94 -4.03 0.96
CA ARG A 133 -2.24 -4.72 -0.13
C ARG A 133 -2.03 -3.88 -1.38
N VAL A 134 -3.03 -3.11 -1.77
CA VAL A 134 -3.00 -2.32 -3.01
C VAL A 134 -2.17 -1.04 -2.91
N TYR A 135 -1.67 -0.70 -1.73
CA TYR A 135 -0.75 0.40 -1.56
C TYR A 135 0.65 -0.02 -2.01
N THR A 136 1.19 0.65 -3.01
CA THR A 136 2.27 0.15 -3.88
C THR A 136 3.66 0.03 -3.24
N TYR A 137 3.85 0.53 -2.01
CA TYR A 137 5.17 0.48 -1.36
C TYR A 137 5.66 -0.93 -1.07
N ILE A 138 4.74 -1.85 -0.76
CA ILE A 138 5.09 -3.27 -0.56
C ILE A 138 5.46 -3.94 -1.89
N SER A 139 4.90 -3.49 -3.01
CA SER A 139 5.27 -3.95 -4.36
C SER A 139 6.63 -3.42 -4.75
N THR A 140 6.90 -2.12 -4.49
CA THR A 140 8.23 -1.52 -4.65
C THR A 140 9.28 -2.30 -3.85
N MET A 141 8.95 -2.73 -2.62
CA MET A 141 9.82 -3.59 -1.80
C MET A 141 10.10 -4.92 -2.48
N LEU A 142 9.06 -5.66 -2.90
CA LEU A 142 9.23 -6.96 -3.55
C LEU A 142 10.06 -6.88 -4.85
N TYR A 143 9.79 -5.87 -5.68
CA TYR A 143 10.52 -5.68 -6.94
C TYR A 143 11.98 -5.32 -6.68
N SER A 144 12.25 -4.53 -5.66
CA SER A 144 13.63 -4.23 -5.24
C SER A 144 14.33 -5.42 -4.60
N MET A 145 13.61 -6.31 -3.90
CA MET A 145 14.14 -7.60 -3.43
C MET A 145 14.50 -8.52 -4.61
N LYS A 146 13.65 -8.62 -5.64
CA LYS A 146 13.95 -9.33 -6.90
C LYS A 146 15.22 -8.75 -7.55
N ALA A 147 15.33 -7.42 -7.64
CA ALA A 147 16.53 -6.76 -8.16
C ALA A 147 17.78 -7.06 -7.32
N SER A 148 17.65 -7.07 -5.99
CA SER A 148 18.77 -7.40 -5.10
C SER A 148 19.33 -8.82 -5.34
N ILE A 149 18.46 -9.79 -5.63
CA ILE A 149 18.86 -11.14 -6.03
C ILE A 149 19.60 -11.11 -7.37
N LEU A 150 19.02 -10.46 -8.37
CA LEU A 150 19.58 -10.39 -9.72
C LEU A 150 21.00 -9.80 -9.73
N TYR A 151 21.21 -8.73 -8.96
CA TYR A 151 22.48 -8.01 -8.90
C TYR A 151 23.39 -8.43 -7.74
N GLY A 152 23.04 -9.49 -6.98
CA GLY A 152 23.83 -10.00 -5.86
C GLY A 152 24.00 -9.00 -4.73
N LYS A 153 22.97 -8.18 -4.43
CA LYS A 153 23.01 -7.15 -3.39
C LYS A 153 22.35 -7.63 -2.10
N ARG A 154 22.79 -7.09 -0.97
CA ARG A 154 22.10 -7.24 0.31
C ARG A 154 20.85 -6.37 0.30
N PHE A 155 19.77 -6.86 0.94
CA PHE A 155 18.53 -6.10 1.15
C PHE A 155 18.28 -5.94 2.65
N VAL A 156 18.07 -4.72 3.11
CA VAL A 156 17.86 -4.41 4.53
C VAL A 156 16.57 -3.64 4.69
N VAL A 157 15.60 -4.20 5.41
CA VAL A 157 14.34 -3.51 5.75
C VAL A 157 14.48 -2.87 7.12
N LEU A 158 14.28 -1.55 7.17
CA LEU A 158 14.17 -0.78 8.40
C LEU A 158 12.69 -0.74 8.79
N ASP A 159 12.30 -1.61 9.73
CA ASP A 159 10.89 -1.88 9.96
C ASP A 159 10.11 -0.68 10.55
N ARG A 160 8.85 -0.56 10.12
CA ARG A 160 7.90 0.49 10.52
C ARG A 160 6.57 -0.12 10.95
N PRO A 161 5.80 0.56 11.85
CA PRO A 161 4.53 0.06 12.33
C PRO A 161 3.50 -0.05 11.21
N ASN A 162 2.68 -1.10 11.25
CA ASN A 162 1.43 -1.10 10.50
C ASN A 162 0.50 -0.05 11.15
N PRO A 163 0.06 0.99 10.42
CA PRO A 163 -0.64 2.11 11.05
C PRO A 163 -2.06 1.78 11.50
N ILE A 164 -2.65 0.75 10.95
CA ILE A 164 -4.03 0.33 11.23
C ILE A 164 -4.08 -0.98 12.02
N THR A 165 -3.11 -1.16 12.93
CA THR A 165 -2.89 -2.33 13.81
C THR A 165 -2.48 -3.62 13.09
N GLY A 166 -1.82 -4.52 13.81
CA GLY A 166 -1.38 -5.83 13.32
C GLY A 166 -2.36 -6.98 13.63
N ILE A 167 -3.43 -6.73 14.38
CA ILE A 167 -4.36 -7.79 14.82
C ILE A 167 -5.59 -7.95 13.94
N ILE A 168 -5.91 -6.95 13.10
CA ILE A 168 -7.09 -6.98 12.24
C ILE A 168 -6.67 -7.26 10.80
N ARG A 169 -7.25 -8.31 10.22
CA ARG A 169 -7.11 -8.68 8.81
C ARG A 169 -8.47 -8.71 8.15
N GLU A 170 -8.59 -8.15 6.96
CA GLU A 170 -9.86 -8.01 6.25
C GLU A 170 -9.67 -8.15 4.73
N GLY A 171 -10.76 -8.53 4.07
CA GLY A 171 -10.82 -8.64 2.62
C GLY A 171 -10.17 -9.92 2.08
N PRO A 172 -10.40 -10.22 0.80
CA PRO A 172 -9.92 -11.45 0.19
C PRO A 172 -8.40 -11.54 0.17
N VAL A 173 -7.88 -12.74 0.41
CA VAL A 173 -6.50 -13.09 0.05
C VAL A 173 -6.40 -13.14 -1.46
N LEU A 174 -5.36 -12.52 -2.03
CA LEU A 174 -5.16 -12.49 -3.47
C LEU A 174 -4.97 -13.90 -4.04
N GLU A 175 -5.72 -14.22 -5.11
CA GLU A 175 -5.55 -15.47 -5.89
C GLU A 175 -4.24 -15.41 -6.69
N TYR A 176 -3.15 -15.81 -6.05
CA TYR A 176 -1.81 -15.79 -6.62
C TYR A 176 -1.53 -17.07 -7.44
N PRO A 177 -0.84 -17.01 -8.58
CA PRO A 177 -0.31 -15.81 -9.27
C PRO A 177 -1.31 -15.11 -10.19
N LYS A 178 -2.51 -15.63 -10.38
CA LYS A 178 -3.48 -15.22 -11.42
C LYS A 178 -3.81 -13.72 -11.42
N TYR A 179 -3.95 -13.10 -10.24
CA TYR A 179 -4.24 -11.68 -10.08
C TYR A 179 -3.05 -10.87 -9.56
N SER A 180 -1.84 -11.46 -9.63
CA SER A 180 -0.62 -10.74 -9.27
C SER A 180 -0.42 -9.52 -10.16
N SER A 181 -0.07 -8.39 -9.54
CA SER A 181 0.17 -7.12 -10.21
C SER A 181 0.90 -6.16 -9.27
N PHE A 182 1.22 -4.95 -9.74
CA PHE A 182 1.82 -3.92 -8.88
C PHE A 182 0.91 -3.46 -7.73
N ILE A 183 -0.41 -3.64 -7.83
CA ILE A 183 -1.37 -3.40 -6.73
C ILE A 183 -1.74 -4.70 -5.98
N GLY A 184 -1.01 -5.79 -6.21
CA GLY A 184 -1.26 -7.09 -5.59
C GLY A 184 -0.04 -7.99 -5.70
N PRO A 185 1.06 -7.74 -4.95
CA PRO A 185 2.34 -8.40 -5.16
C PRO A 185 2.38 -9.86 -4.70
N GLY A 186 1.45 -10.29 -3.85
CA GLY A 186 1.49 -11.63 -3.28
C GLY A 186 0.18 -12.07 -2.61
N PRO A 187 0.10 -13.34 -2.15
CA PRO A 187 -1.11 -13.95 -1.59
C PRO A 187 -1.37 -13.47 -0.15
N ILE A 188 -1.68 -12.19 0.00
CA ILE A 188 -2.01 -11.56 1.27
C ILE A 188 -3.42 -10.95 1.23
N PRO A 189 -4.11 -10.80 2.38
CA PRO A 189 -5.42 -10.14 2.45
C PRO A 189 -5.34 -8.67 2.04
N LEU A 190 -6.47 -8.09 1.69
CA LEU A 190 -6.55 -6.67 1.33
C LEU A 190 -6.07 -5.76 2.48
N ARG A 191 -6.52 -6.01 3.72
CA ARG A 191 -5.90 -5.50 4.96
C ARG A 191 -5.06 -6.60 5.56
N HIS A 192 -3.74 -6.49 5.48
CA HIS A 192 -2.85 -7.64 5.77
C HIS A 192 -2.44 -7.76 7.25
N GLY A 193 -2.47 -6.69 8.04
CA GLY A 193 -2.11 -6.73 9.46
C GLY A 193 -0.65 -7.07 9.74
N LEU A 194 0.27 -6.79 8.81
CA LEU A 194 1.70 -7.08 8.91
C LEU A 194 2.52 -5.79 8.85
N THR A 195 3.70 -5.78 9.45
CA THR A 195 4.70 -4.74 9.21
C THR A 195 5.42 -4.99 7.87
N VAL A 196 6.14 -3.99 7.36
CA VAL A 196 6.92 -4.17 6.12
C VAL A 196 8.05 -5.18 6.32
N GLY A 197 8.63 -5.29 7.52
CA GLY A 197 9.62 -6.30 7.86
C GLY A 197 9.05 -7.72 7.83
N GLU A 198 7.85 -7.91 8.38
CA GLU A 198 7.13 -9.20 8.34
C GLU A 198 6.75 -9.58 6.91
N LEU A 199 6.28 -8.61 6.11
CA LEU A 199 6.00 -8.82 4.68
C LEU A 199 7.26 -9.20 3.89
N ALA A 200 8.40 -8.57 4.17
CA ALA A 200 9.66 -8.89 3.51
C ALA A 200 10.09 -10.35 3.79
N LEU A 201 9.97 -10.81 5.03
CA LEU A 201 10.26 -12.21 5.39
C LEU A 201 9.32 -13.17 4.66
N PHE A 202 8.02 -12.89 4.68
CA PHE A 202 7.01 -13.70 4.00
C PHE A 202 7.26 -13.76 2.49
N PHE A 203 7.51 -12.62 1.84
CA PHE A 203 7.78 -12.58 0.41
C PHE A 203 9.09 -13.28 0.04
N ASN A 204 10.14 -13.13 0.89
CA ASN A 204 11.41 -13.83 0.64
C ASN A 204 11.21 -15.34 0.60
N GLU A 205 10.52 -15.91 1.58
CA GLU A 205 10.31 -17.36 1.65
C GLU A 205 9.32 -17.84 0.58
N LYS A 206 8.14 -17.21 0.49
CA LYS A 206 7.03 -17.71 -0.34
C LYS A 206 7.15 -17.38 -1.82
N LEU A 207 7.70 -16.22 -2.16
CA LEU A 207 7.75 -15.74 -3.54
C LEU A 207 9.16 -15.81 -4.15
N LEU A 208 10.21 -15.73 -3.32
CA LEU A 208 11.60 -15.68 -3.75
C LEU A 208 12.40 -16.92 -3.36
N SER A 209 11.76 -17.93 -2.74
CA SER A 209 12.38 -19.19 -2.31
C SER A 209 13.62 -18.98 -1.40
N GLY A 210 13.58 -17.97 -0.52
CA GLY A 210 14.65 -17.63 0.41
C GLY A 210 15.92 -17.04 -0.23
N LYS A 211 15.86 -16.65 -1.52
CA LYS A 211 17.08 -16.25 -2.27
C LYS A 211 17.56 -14.84 -1.98
N CYS A 212 16.71 -13.96 -1.42
CA CYS A 212 17.13 -12.61 -1.07
C CYS A 212 18.03 -12.64 0.17
N ASN A 213 19.20 -12.03 0.09
CA ASN A 213 20.08 -11.81 1.26
C ASN A 213 19.46 -10.70 2.14
N LEU A 214 18.43 -11.08 2.89
CA LEU A 214 17.52 -10.19 3.62
C LEU A 214 17.94 -10.04 5.09
N ASN A 215 17.98 -8.81 5.55
CA ASN A 215 18.03 -8.47 6.98
C ASN A 215 16.84 -7.57 7.33
N VAL A 216 16.25 -7.74 8.52
CA VAL A 216 15.20 -6.86 9.04
C VAL A 216 15.70 -6.23 10.34
N VAL A 217 15.82 -4.91 10.35
CA VAL A 217 16.09 -4.12 11.56
C VAL A 217 14.75 -3.85 12.24
N ARG A 218 14.47 -4.62 13.30
CA ARG A 218 13.16 -4.59 13.99
C ARG A 218 12.95 -3.28 14.75
N MET A 219 11.68 -2.93 14.94
CA MET A 219 11.30 -1.87 15.89
C MET A 219 11.45 -2.34 17.34
N ASP A 220 11.59 -1.39 18.27
CA ASP A 220 11.45 -1.67 19.69
C ASP A 220 10.18 -1.01 20.26
N GLY A 221 9.44 -1.78 21.07
CA GLY A 221 8.26 -1.29 21.78
C GLY A 221 6.97 -1.18 20.97
N TRP A 222 6.94 -1.66 19.70
CA TRP A 222 5.68 -1.85 18.98
C TRP A 222 5.06 -3.19 19.34
N LYS A 223 3.73 -3.19 19.50
CA LYS A 223 2.93 -4.38 19.73
C LYS A 223 1.87 -4.49 18.64
N ARG A 224 1.46 -5.71 18.32
CA ARG A 224 0.49 -5.94 17.23
C ARG A 224 -0.83 -5.20 17.39
N ASN A 225 -1.30 -4.99 18.60
CA ASN A 225 -2.54 -4.27 18.88
C ASN A 225 -2.41 -2.75 18.90
N THR A 226 -1.19 -2.20 18.66
CA THR A 226 -0.93 -0.76 18.66
C THR A 226 -1.43 -0.11 17.36
N TRP A 227 -2.15 0.99 17.48
CA TRP A 227 -2.48 1.88 16.38
C TRP A 227 -1.42 2.98 16.23
N TYR A 228 -1.34 3.59 15.04
CA TYR A 228 -0.24 4.53 14.76
C TYR A 228 -0.17 5.72 15.73
N ASP A 229 -1.29 6.34 16.08
CA ASP A 229 -1.37 7.47 17.02
C ASP A 229 -1.01 7.09 18.46
N GLU A 230 -1.05 5.80 18.80
CA GLU A 230 -0.60 5.27 20.09
C GLU A 230 0.93 5.07 20.14
N THR A 231 1.61 5.18 19.01
CA THR A 231 3.07 5.03 18.90
C THR A 231 3.85 6.25 19.37
N GLY A 232 3.17 7.41 19.45
CA GLY A 232 3.80 8.71 19.69
C GLY A 232 4.58 9.27 18.49
N LEU A 233 4.43 8.66 17.31
CA LEU A 233 4.95 9.19 16.04
C LEU A 233 3.94 10.15 15.42
N PRO A 234 4.40 11.25 14.80
CA PRO A 234 3.53 12.11 14.02
C PRO A 234 3.08 11.40 12.72
N TRP A 235 1.80 11.51 12.37
CA TRP A 235 1.34 11.04 11.07
C TRP A 235 1.82 12.01 9.99
N VAL A 236 2.70 11.54 9.14
CA VAL A 236 3.09 12.24 7.92
C VAL A 236 2.46 11.50 6.76
N SER A 237 1.55 12.15 6.07
CA SER A 237 0.81 11.56 4.95
C SER A 237 1.77 10.90 3.95
N PRO A 238 1.72 9.56 3.77
CA PRO A 238 2.65 8.88 2.87
C PRO A 238 2.30 9.12 1.40
N SER A 239 1.09 9.55 1.12
CA SER A 239 0.63 10.01 -0.20
C SER A 239 -0.43 11.11 -0.07
N PRO A 240 -0.67 11.94 -1.11
CA PRO A 240 -1.65 13.03 -1.05
C PRO A 240 -3.07 12.57 -0.67
N ASN A 241 -3.44 11.33 -0.98
CA ASN A 241 -4.79 10.81 -0.75
C ASN A 241 -4.93 9.96 0.54
N ILE A 242 -3.87 9.89 1.38
CA ILE A 242 -3.95 9.27 2.72
C ILE A 242 -3.57 10.31 3.79
N PRO A 243 -4.34 11.40 3.91
CA PRO A 243 -3.98 12.53 4.77
C PRO A 243 -4.08 12.22 6.26
N THR A 244 -4.92 11.27 6.66
CA THR A 244 -5.19 10.96 8.08
C THR A 244 -5.17 9.47 8.37
N ILE A 245 -5.04 9.11 9.65
CA ILE A 245 -5.18 7.71 10.11
C ILE A 245 -6.60 7.20 9.88
N SER A 246 -7.61 8.06 9.99
CA SER A 246 -9.00 7.68 9.67
C SER A 246 -9.15 7.28 8.21
N THR A 247 -8.51 8.02 7.30
CA THR A 247 -8.44 7.64 5.87
C THR A 247 -7.74 6.30 5.70
N ALA A 248 -6.57 6.09 6.33
CA ALA A 248 -5.85 4.82 6.27
C ALA A 248 -6.69 3.65 6.82
N THR A 249 -7.49 3.90 7.88
CA THR A 249 -8.39 2.90 8.48
C THR A 249 -9.55 2.50 7.54
N ALA A 250 -10.09 3.45 6.78
CA ALA A 250 -11.17 3.19 5.82
C ALA A 250 -10.64 2.60 4.49
N TYR A 251 -9.40 2.91 4.13
CA TYR A 251 -8.80 2.60 2.84
C TYR A 251 -8.88 1.12 2.44
N PRO A 252 -8.69 0.10 3.31
CA PRO A 252 -8.83 -1.31 2.93
C PRO A 252 -10.18 -1.70 2.32
N GLY A 253 -11.23 -0.97 2.64
CA GLY A 253 -12.54 -1.16 2.02
C GLY A 253 -12.80 -0.14 0.90
N ALA A 254 -12.54 1.13 1.18
CA ALA A 254 -12.84 2.24 0.28
C ALA A 254 -12.12 2.16 -1.07
N VAL A 255 -10.93 1.57 -1.10
CA VAL A 255 -10.15 1.39 -2.33
C VAL A 255 -10.86 0.54 -3.38
N MET A 256 -11.80 -0.34 -3.00
CA MET A 256 -12.61 -1.10 -3.95
C MET A 256 -13.44 -0.20 -4.88
N LEU A 257 -13.82 1.00 -4.42
CA LEU A 257 -14.53 1.99 -5.23
C LEU A 257 -13.72 2.47 -6.43
N GLU A 258 -12.38 2.37 -6.40
CA GLU A 258 -11.55 2.67 -7.57
C GLU A 258 -11.88 1.77 -8.77
N GLY A 259 -12.32 0.55 -8.51
CA GLY A 259 -12.79 -0.41 -9.50
C GLY A 259 -14.25 -0.21 -9.95
N THR A 260 -14.86 0.93 -9.62
CA THR A 260 -16.24 1.25 -9.97
C THR A 260 -16.34 2.67 -10.54
N ASN A 261 -17.52 3.03 -11.05
CA ASN A 261 -17.82 4.41 -11.47
C ASN A 261 -18.29 5.32 -10.33
N VAL A 262 -18.09 4.94 -9.06
CA VAL A 262 -18.37 5.80 -7.90
C VAL A 262 -17.13 6.58 -7.53
N ALA A 263 -17.25 7.89 -7.29
CA ALA A 263 -16.15 8.70 -6.77
C ALA A 263 -15.84 8.28 -5.33
N GLU A 264 -14.56 8.04 -5.06
CA GLU A 264 -14.02 7.64 -3.76
C GLU A 264 -13.46 8.82 -2.94
N GLY A 265 -13.88 10.04 -3.29
CA GLY A 265 -13.51 11.26 -2.57
C GLY A 265 -12.17 11.86 -2.94
N ARG A 266 -11.40 11.30 -3.89
CA ARG A 266 -10.23 11.97 -4.45
C ARG A 266 -10.64 13.31 -5.07
N GLY A 267 -9.82 14.34 -4.90
CA GLY A 267 -10.17 15.70 -5.31
C GLY A 267 -11.10 16.42 -4.33
N THR A 268 -11.37 15.83 -3.17
CA THR A 268 -12.03 16.46 -2.00
C THR A 268 -11.06 16.55 -0.83
N THR A 269 -11.49 17.16 0.28
CA THR A 269 -10.73 17.22 1.53
C THR A 269 -10.71 15.90 2.32
N ASN A 270 -11.62 14.94 1.99
CA ASN A 270 -11.77 13.68 2.71
C ASN A 270 -11.72 12.47 1.74
N PRO A 271 -10.56 12.21 1.08
CA PRO A 271 -10.43 11.07 0.21
C PRO A 271 -10.71 9.76 0.97
N PHE A 272 -11.41 8.84 0.31
CA PHE A 272 -11.84 7.53 0.84
C PHE A 272 -12.84 7.56 2.01
N LEU A 273 -13.15 8.74 2.53
CA LEU A 273 -14.20 8.95 3.53
C LEU A 273 -15.42 9.67 2.93
N THR A 274 -15.29 10.32 1.78
CA THR A 274 -16.41 10.86 1.00
C THR A 274 -16.58 10.00 -0.25
N LEU A 275 -17.80 9.54 -0.51
CA LEU A 275 -18.11 8.74 -1.69
C LEU A 275 -19.47 9.09 -2.30
N GLY A 276 -19.58 8.91 -3.61
CA GLY A 276 -20.85 9.16 -4.30
C GLY A 276 -20.69 9.38 -5.81
N ALA A 277 -21.78 9.77 -6.44
CA ALA A 277 -21.85 10.05 -7.86
C ALA A 277 -22.98 11.08 -8.16
N PRO A 278 -23.08 11.63 -9.38
CA PRO A 278 -24.17 12.54 -9.73
C PRO A 278 -25.58 11.92 -9.61
N TRP A 279 -25.67 10.60 -9.73
CA TRP A 279 -26.92 9.82 -9.73
C TRP A 279 -27.27 9.20 -8.37
N VAL A 280 -26.45 9.36 -7.33
CA VAL A 280 -26.70 8.79 -6.00
C VAL A 280 -27.65 9.72 -5.21
N ASP A 281 -28.66 9.13 -4.54
CA ASP A 281 -29.41 9.81 -3.47
C ASP A 281 -28.68 9.63 -2.12
N GLY A 282 -27.95 10.64 -1.70
CA GLY A 282 -27.15 10.58 -0.46
C GLY A 282 -27.98 10.39 0.80
N PHE A 283 -29.25 10.88 0.84
CA PHE A 283 -30.13 10.69 2.01
C PHE A 283 -30.58 9.24 2.12
N LYS A 284 -31.03 8.63 1.02
CA LYS A 284 -31.39 7.20 1.00
C LYS A 284 -30.20 6.33 1.33
N ALA A 285 -29.03 6.58 0.69
CA ALA A 285 -27.79 5.82 0.95
C ALA A 285 -27.39 5.90 2.41
N SER A 286 -27.37 7.10 3.02
CA SER A 286 -27.00 7.27 4.43
C SER A 286 -27.99 6.58 5.37
N SER A 287 -29.32 6.66 5.11
CA SER A 287 -30.33 5.98 5.91
C SER A 287 -30.11 4.47 5.87
N PHE A 288 -30.03 3.90 4.67
CA PHE A 288 -29.81 2.46 4.48
C PHE A 288 -28.54 1.96 5.20
N LEU A 289 -27.40 2.63 4.98
CA LEU A 289 -26.13 2.21 5.57
C LEU A 289 -26.14 2.31 7.10
N ASN A 290 -26.80 3.29 7.67
CA ASN A 290 -26.94 3.43 9.13
C ASN A 290 -27.89 2.39 9.74
N GLU A 291 -28.91 1.94 8.98
CA GLU A 291 -29.86 0.89 9.39
C GLU A 291 -29.21 -0.48 9.44
N LEU A 292 -28.13 -0.73 8.67
CA LEU A 292 -27.35 -1.97 8.76
C LEU A 292 -26.64 -2.15 10.12
N LYS A 293 -26.54 -1.10 10.92
CA LYS A 293 -25.92 -1.10 12.26
C LYS A 293 -24.52 -1.73 12.30
N ILE A 294 -23.72 -1.52 11.23
CA ILE A 294 -22.34 -1.98 11.20
C ILE A 294 -21.58 -1.24 12.33
N PRO A 295 -20.89 -2.00 13.22
CA PRO A 295 -20.22 -1.39 14.38
C PRO A 295 -19.13 -0.40 13.98
N GLY A 296 -18.94 0.62 14.81
CA GLY A 296 -17.82 1.57 14.69
C GLY A 296 -17.91 2.58 13.56
N VAL A 297 -19.02 2.64 12.81
CA VAL A 297 -19.18 3.55 11.67
C VAL A 297 -20.57 4.18 11.63
N LYS A 298 -20.61 5.42 11.16
CA LYS A 298 -21.83 6.15 10.79
C LYS A 298 -21.60 6.93 9.51
N THR A 299 -22.70 7.27 8.84
CA THR A 299 -22.69 8.11 7.62
C THR A 299 -23.64 9.27 7.76
N ILE A 300 -23.32 10.36 7.05
CA ILE A 300 -24.25 11.47 6.79
C ILE A 300 -24.34 11.70 5.28
N PRO A 301 -25.49 12.23 4.78
CA PRO A 301 -25.57 12.63 3.38
C PRO A 301 -24.68 13.84 3.12
N VAL A 302 -24.01 13.85 1.95
CA VAL A 302 -23.11 14.92 1.53
C VAL A 302 -23.33 15.30 0.07
N ARG A 303 -23.02 16.56 -0.25
CA ARG A 303 -22.85 17.05 -1.62
C ARG A 303 -21.42 17.56 -1.80
N PHE A 304 -20.77 17.16 -2.89
CA PHE A 304 -19.39 17.52 -3.13
C PHE A 304 -19.09 17.68 -4.61
N ARG A 305 -17.98 18.37 -4.93
CA ARG A 305 -17.45 18.50 -6.29
C ARG A 305 -15.97 18.12 -6.26
N PRO A 306 -15.58 16.96 -6.80
CA PRO A 306 -14.17 16.61 -6.91
C PRO A 306 -13.44 17.63 -7.81
N THR A 307 -12.22 18.01 -7.44
CA THR A 307 -11.36 18.90 -8.26
C THR A 307 -10.56 18.14 -9.30
N PHE A 308 -10.41 16.83 -9.12
CA PHE A 308 -9.77 15.89 -10.06
C PHE A 308 -10.34 14.48 -9.86
N SER A 309 -9.90 13.50 -10.69
CA SER A 309 -10.40 12.14 -10.69
C SER A 309 -11.82 12.03 -11.22
N LYS A 310 -12.59 11.01 -10.78
CA LYS A 310 -13.96 10.76 -11.23
C LYS A 310 -14.87 11.96 -10.96
N TYR A 311 -15.68 12.31 -11.95
CA TYR A 311 -16.62 13.41 -11.88
C TYR A 311 -16.01 14.78 -11.54
N SER A 312 -14.75 15.03 -11.95
CA SER A 312 -14.10 16.34 -11.74
C SER A 312 -14.98 17.50 -12.18
N GLY A 313 -15.20 18.49 -11.30
CA GLY A 313 -16.05 19.66 -11.52
C GLY A 313 -17.56 19.42 -11.50
N GLN A 314 -18.02 18.17 -11.44
CA GLN A 314 -19.45 17.84 -11.40
C GLN A 314 -19.97 17.78 -9.96
N LEU A 315 -21.24 18.11 -9.76
CA LEU A 315 -21.91 17.93 -8.48
C LEU A 315 -22.22 16.45 -8.27
N CYS A 316 -21.61 15.86 -7.25
CA CYS A 316 -21.92 14.53 -6.75
C CYS A 316 -22.75 14.64 -5.46
N MET A 317 -23.58 13.64 -5.24
CA MET A 317 -24.28 13.39 -4.00
C MET A 317 -23.87 12.01 -3.49
N GLY A 318 -23.88 11.83 -2.19
CA GLY A 318 -23.47 10.55 -1.59
C GLY A 318 -23.39 10.64 -0.09
N VAL A 319 -22.40 9.97 0.48
CA VAL A 319 -22.22 9.91 1.93
C VAL A 319 -20.81 10.29 2.34
N GLU A 320 -20.69 10.89 3.52
CA GLU A 320 -19.46 11.03 4.27
C GLU A 320 -19.45 9.99 5.40
N VAL A 321 -18.32 9.30 5.54
CA VAL A 321 -18.12 8.16 6.44
C VAL A 321 -17.35 8.62 7.68
N PHE A 322 -17.90 8.33 8.85
CA PHE A 322 -17.27 8.61 10.15
C PHE A 322 -16.92 7.32 10.83
N VAL A 323 -15.61 7.09 11.02
CA VAL A 323 -15.10 5.99 11.84
C VAL A 323 -15.18 6.45 13.30
N LEU A 324 -16.17 5.96 14.03
CA LEU A 324 -16.43 6.33 15.42
C LEU A 324 -15.67 5.44 16.41
N ASP A 325 -15.54 4.15 16.08
CA ASP A 325 -14.71 3.21 16.82
C ASP A 325 -13.93 2.33 15.85
N ARG A 326 -12.63 2.60 15.71
CA ARG A 326 -11.74 1.87 14.80
C ARG A 326 -11.47 0.42 15.24
N LYS A 327 -11.70 0.06 16.52
CA LYS A 327 -11.50 -1.31 17.00
C LYS A 327 -12.61 -2.23 16.52
N ASP A 328 -13.83 -1.70 16.42
CA ASP A 328 -15.01 -2.41 15.96
C ASP A 328 -15.25 -2.25 14.46
N PHE A 329 -14.78 -1.15 13.86
CA PHE A 329 -14.97 -0.88 12.44
C PHE A 329 -14.26 -1.91 11.57
N ARG A 330 -15.02 -2.50 10.63
CA ARG A 330 -14.53 -3.41 9.59
C ARG A 330 -14.73 -2.75 8.23
N ALA A 331 -13.67 -2.11 7.73
CA ALA A 331 -13.71 -1.31 6.51
C ALA A 331 -14.15 -2.14 5.30
N PHE A 332 -13.59 -3.33 5.12
CA PHE A 332 -13.94 -4.18 4.00
C PHE A 332 -15.43 -4.54 4.03
N LYS A 333 -15.96 -4.96 5.19
CA LYS A 333 -17.39 -5.28 5.33
C LYS A 333 -18.29 -4.08 5.02
N PHE A 334 -17.95 -2.91 5.55
CA PHE A 334 -18.75 -1.70 5.34
C PHE A 334 -18.79 -1.29 3.87
N TYR A 335 -17.62 -1.21 3.20
CA TYR A 335 -17.59 -0.80 1.79
C TYR A 335 -18.10 -1.88 0.84
N THR A 336 -18.07 -3.16 1.21
CA THR A 336 -18.79 -4.21 0.47
C THR A 336 -20.29 -3.96 0.51
N ALA A 337 -20.86 -3.62 1.68
CA ALA A 337 -22.27 -3.24 1.80
C ALA A 337 -22.62 -1.99 1.00
N VAL A 338 -21.73 -0.98 0.98
CA VAL A 338 -21.89 0.22 0.14
C VAL A 338 -21.99 -0.14 -1.34
N ILE A 339 -21.03 -0.95 -1.83
CA ILE A 339 -20.99 -1.33 -3.25
C ILE A 339 -22.19 -2.17 -3.62
N GLN A 340 -22.58 -3.13 -2.77
CA GLN A 340 -23.77 -3.97 -2.99
C GLN A 340 -25.03 -3.11 -3.05
N TYR A 341 -25.24 -2.19 -2.10
CA TYR A 341 -26.36 -1.25 -2.14
C TYR A 341 -26.41 -0.42 -3.43
N LEU A 342 -25.26 0.14 -3.84
CA LEU A 342 -25.19 0.96 -5.06
C LEU A 342 -25.45 0.12 -6.33
N HIS A 343 -24.96 -1.12 -6.36
CA HIS A 343 -25.21 -2.05 -7.46
C HIS A 343 -26.68 -2.43 -7.58
N ASP A 344 -27.34 -2.70 -6.47
CA ASP A 344 -28.73 -3.19 -6.46
C ASP A 344 -29.74 -2.06 -6.67
N GLU A 345 -29.46 -0.85 -6.19
CA GLU A 345 -30.41 0.27 -6.19
C GLU A 345 -30.28 1.16 -7.42
N TYR A 346 -29.09 1.26 -8.05
CA TYR A 346 -28.85 2.23 -9.13
C TYR A 346 -28.42 1.55 -10.44
N PRO A 347 -29.26 1.64 -11.50
CA PRO A 347 -28.90 1.11 -12.83
C PRO A 347 -27.69 1.81 -13.47
N ASP A 348 -27.35 3.02 -13.03
CA ASP A 348 -26.18 3.77 -13.47
C ASP A 348 -24.85 3.24 -12.86
N PHE A 349 -24.92 2.38 -11.84
CA PHE A 349 -23.73 1.80 -11.25
C PHE A 349 -23.03 0.84 -12.22
N SER A 350 -21.67 0.88 -12.23
CA SER A 350 -20.89 -0.06 -13.02
C SER A 350 -19.55 -0.40 -12.37
N PHE A 351 -19.13 -1.64 -12.56
CA PHE A 351 -17.78 -2.09 -12.27
C PHE A 351 -16.84 -1.79 -13.45
N TYR A 352 -15.59 -1.44 -13.17
CA TYR A 352 -14.52 -1.35 -14.17
C TYR A 352 -13.86 -2.71 -14.42
N GLY A 353 -14.67 -3.76 -14.56
CA GLY A 353 -14.27 -5.09 -14.98
C GLY A 353 -13.08 -5.64 -14.22
N ASP A 354 -12.02 -5.98 -14.95
CA ASP A 354 -10.82 -6.63 -14.40
C ASP A 354 -10.05 -5.77 -13.38
N TYR A 355 -10.23 -4.44 -13.41
CA TYR A 355 -9.57 -3.58 -12.42
C TYR A 355 -10.16 -3.77 -11.02
N PHE A 356 -11.49 -3.89 -10.91
CA PHE A 356 -12.14 -4.23 -9.65
C PHE A 356 -11.64 -5.58 -9.10
N ASP A 357 -11.56 -6.59 -9.99
CA ASP A 357 -11.08 -7.92 -9.62
C ASP A 357 -9.62 -7.89 -9.12
N ARG A 358 -8.75 -7.11 -9.76
CA ARG A 358 -7.35 -6.92 -9.31
C ARG A 358 -7.27 -6.23 -7.95
N VAL A 359 -8.08 -5.19 -7.71
CA VAL A 359 -8.16 -4.52 -6.41
C VAL A 359 -8.62 -5.50 -5.33
N CYS A 360 -9.67 -6.28 -5.59
CA CYS A 360 -10.17 -7.31 -4.68
C CYS A 360 -9.22 -8.51 -4.53
N GLY A 361 -8.34 -8.74 -5.53
CA GLY A 361 -7.42 -9.89 -5.54
C GLY A 361 -8.03 -11.16 -6.12
N GLY A 362 -9.18 -11.04 -6.83
CA GLY A 362 -9.90 -12.13 -7.48
C GLY A 362 -11.32 -11.73 -7.82
N ARG A 363 -12.01 -12.60 -8.57
CA ARG A 363 -13.39 -12.34 -9.03
C ARG A 363 -14.46 -12.62 -7.98
N MET A 364 -14.12 -13.32 -6.92
CA MET A 364 -15.07 -13.87 -5.95
C MET A 364 -16.06 -12.82 -5.44
N ILE A 365 -15.61 -11.61 -5.11
CA ILE A 365 -16.50 -10.55 -4.57
C ILE A 365 -17.52 -10.12 -5.62
N ARG A 366 -17.08 -9.83 -6.83
CA ARG A 366 -17.96 -9.40 -7.92
C ARG A 366 -18.92 -10.49 -8.35
N ASP A 367 -18.44 -11.72 -8.50
CA ASP A 367 -19.27 -12.87 -8.89
C ASP A 367 -20.38 -13.13 -7.84
N LYS A 368 -20.06 -13.04 -6.54
CA LYS A 368 -21.04 -13.17 -5.46
C LYS A 368 -22.11 -12.07 -5.48
N MET A 369 -21.71 -10.82 -5.73
CA MET A 369 -22.66 -9.71 -5.89
C MET A 369 -23.61 -9.97 -7.07
N PHE A 370 -23.10 -10.40 -8.23
CA PHE A 370 -23.94 -10.73 -9.39
C PHE A 370 -24.86 -11.92 -9.16
N ASN A 371 -24.48 -12.87 -8.30
CA ASN A 371 -25.32 -13.99 -7.91
C ASN A 371 -26.39 -13.62 -6.88
N GLY A 372 -26.35 -12.41 -6.33
CA GLY A 372 -27.28 -11.96 -5.27
C GLY A 372 -26.94 -12.51 -3.89
N ASP A 373 -25.69 -12.96 -3.66
CA ASP A 373 -25.26 -13.43 -2.33
C ASP A 373 -25.35 -12.28 -1.30
N SER A 374 -25.84 -12.62 -0.12
CA SER A 374 -25.93 -11.66 0.98
C SER A 374 -24.55 -11.23 1.50
N LEU A 375 -24.51 -10.06 2.15
CA LEU A 375 -23.29 -9.57 2.80
C LEU A 375 -22.69 -10.63 3.77
N VAL A 376 -23.53 -11.40 4.45
CA VAL A 376 -23.07 -12.45 5.37
C VAL A 376 -22.33 -13.55 4.62
N GLU A 377 -22.90 -14.08 3.54
CA GLU A 377 -22.29 -15.14 2.71
C GLU A 377 -20.98 -14.68 2.06
N ILE A 378 -20.91 -13.40 1.64
CA ILE A 378 -19.67 -12.80 1.15
C ILE A 378 -18.60 -12.80 2.25
N MET A 379 -18.96 -12.33 3.46
CA MET A 379 -18.01 -12.23 4.58
C MET A 379 -17.56 -13.61 5.09
N GLU A 380 -18.41 -14.62 5.07
CA GLU A 380 -18.05 -16.01 5.42
C GLU A 380 -17.00 -16.57 4.45
N SER A 381 -17.18 -16.34 3.14
CA SER A 381 -16.22 -16.77 2.12
C SER A 381 -14.86 -16.10 2.28
N VAL A 382 -14.83 -14.78 2.58
CA VAL A 382 -13.61 -14.06 2.89
C VAL A 382 -12.95 -14.57 4.16
N GLY A 383 -13.74 -14.87 5.20
CA GLY A 383 -13.25 -15.37 6.48
C GLY A 383 -12.49 -16.69 6.38
N GLN A 384 -12.89 -17.58 5.48
CA GLN A 384 -12.18 -18.84 5.22
C GLN A 384 -10.75 -18.60 4.73
N GLY A 385 -10.58 -17.69 3.75
CA GLY A 385 -9.25 -17.32 3.23
C GLY A 385 -8.36 -16.66 4.27
N ILE A 386 -8.94 -15.79 5.11
CA ILE A 386 -8.20 -15.13 6.20
C ILE A 386 -7.78 -16.16 7.26
N SER A 387 -8.60 -17.16 7.57
CA SER A 387 -8.23 -18.20 8.53
C SER A 387 -7.00 -18.98 8.06
N LEU A 388 -6.97 -19.39 6.81
CA LEU A 388 -5.80 -20.07 6.21
C LEU A 388 -4.56 -19.19 6.22
N PHE A 389 -4.71 -17.92 5.87
CA PHE A 389 -3.60 -16.97 5.90
C PHE A 389 -3.08 -16.76 7.32
N ASN A 390 -3.95 -16.71 8.33
CA ASN A 390 -3.54 -16.56 9.73
C ASN A 390 -2.67 -17.73 10.21
N ASP A 391 -2.94 -18.94 9.76
CA ASP A 391 -2.13 -20.11 10.10
C ASP A 391 -0.76 -20.04 9.40
N GLU A 392 -0.74 -19.62 8.15
CA GLU A 392 0.50 -19.52 7.34
C GLU A 392 1.46 -18.44 7.83
N ILE A 393 0.93 -17.29 8.32
CA ILE A 393 1.75 -16.10 8.61
C ILE A 393 2.43 -16.15 9.98
N ARG A 394 2.05 -17.05 10.89
CA ARG A 394 2.54 -17.09 12.28
C ARG A 394 4.07 -17.12 12.41
N ASP A 395 4.74 -17.84 11.52
CA ASP A 395 6.20 -17.99 11.56
C ASP A 395 6.96 -16.72 11.13
N TYR A 396 6.25 -15.76 10.52
CA TYR A 396 6.82 -14.50 10.04
C TYR A 396 6.49 -13.31 10.94
N GLU A 397 5.65 -13.49 11.95
CA GLU A 397 5.30 -12.43 12.90
C GLU A 397 6.47 -12.15 13.84
N LEU A 398 7.02 -10.93 13.76
CA LEU A 398 8.17 -10.47 14.54
C LEU A 398 7.79 -9.90 15.90
N TYR A 399 6.53 -9.52 16.06
CA TYR A 399 6.02 -8.80 17.23
C TYR A 399 4.82 -9.54 17.85
N LYS A 400 4.62 -9.34 19.16
CA LYS A 400 3.52 -9.95 19.94
C LYS A 400 2.46 -8.94 20.31
#